data_d7c5cf67fa50ccfceae3289204fdce55
#
_entry.id   d7c5cf67fa50ccfceae3289204fdce55
#
_cell.length_a   1.000
_cell.length_b   1.000
_cell.length_c   1.000
_cell.angle_alpha   90.00
_cell.angle_beta   90.00
_cell.angle_gamma   90.00
#
_symmetry.space_group_name_H-M   'P 1'
#
loop_
_entity.id
_entity.type
_entity.pdbx_description
1 polymer ?
#
loop_
_entity_poly.entity_id
_entity_poly.type
_entity_poly.pdbx_seq_one_letter_code
_entity_poly.pdbx_strand_id
1 'polypeptide(L)'
;MPTSRLTLFWIMLCLLLGVNLWQASVTELIYDEAYYWYFSQQLAWGYFDHPPMMAWMIALGRLLFSGTLGVRIVGVLFSAATYLLVWDMISGVKKNHYVPEFFLWVFSMTLLNAYGFLILPDTPLLFFTALFLWGVQRLLKKNSWSYAFWVGTAMAAMMYSKYHALVVILGVVIGYWPLVRMTKAWVAVLWALLLYTPHLYWLYTHDFVSIGYHLSERPNQPYRFDTFTLGYFINVFAQFGFTLPWVVYAWYKTPKGRFNTVLKSLVFFVLTFFFISSFTKRIQTQWIVVIAIPTAVLVWELYLRDTKIRRKLLVSAAITTLVLVYARFGLVHESLLPIRYETHGNLAWTSRLKASVGDSPVVFLDSYRNAPMYAFYQGGSSYSLNTMGYRKNQYSIDGSYEQIRGKKVALVAPKNHVFWQTNAPEFSFEKAVDDTYHGLWIDRFTYYDQIKASLVQVDSDQAIVELVHPYSYPINAQHIFLSLGVIDDYKRVQQQIPWSLSGQRLPVVWKAQDTLRLVLNKPELLSREISGIRLGVGSFDLPAGLQGDPQKRTTWNP
;
A
#
# COMPACT_ATOMS: atom_id res chain seq x y z
N MET A 1 -43.99 18.40 -3.11
CA MET A 1 -43.61 16.97 -3.03
C MET A 1 -42.21 16.62 -3.59
N PRO A 2 -41.44 17.46 -4.32
CA PRO A 2 -40.05 17.11 -4.66
C PRO A 2 -39.07 17.21 -3.49
N THR A 3 -39.34 18.05 -2.50
CA THR A 3 -38.49 18.27 -1.33
C THR A 3 -38.30 17.02 -0.43
N SER A 4 -39.33 16.20 -0.26
CA SER A 4 -39.29 15.02 0.60
C SER A 4 -38.30 13.92 0.12
N ARG A 5 -38.07 13.79 -1.18
CA ARG A 5 -37.21 12.74 -1.76
C ARG A 5 -35.72 13.13 -1.77
N LEU A 6 -35.41 14.40 -1.93
CA LEU A 6 -34.06 14.91 -1.72
C LEU A 6 -33.69 14.80 -0.23
N THR A 7 -34.63 15.07 0.66
CA THR A 7 -34.46 14.86 2.09
C THR A 7 -34.14 13.39 2.40
N LEU A 8 -34.82 12.43 1.75
CA LEU A 8 -34.54 11.00 1.93
C LEU A 8 -33.09 10.64 1.51
N PHE A 9 -32.58 11.22 0.42
CA PHE A 9 -31.18 11.01 0.02
C PHE A 9 -30.20 11.47 1.11
N TRP A 10 -30.41 12.64 1.68
CA TRP A 10 -29.56 13.15 2.76
C TRP A 10 -29.68 12.31 4.04
N ILE A 11 -30.87 11.85 4.39
CA ILE A 11 -31.07 10.92 5.52
C ILE A 11 -30.27 9.63 5.30
N MET A 12 -30.39 9.01 4.13
CA MET A 12 -29.65 7.77 3.82
C MET A 12 -28.15 7.97 3.83
N LEU A 13 -27.68 9.11 3.31
CA LEU A 13 -26.26 9.45 3.34
C LEU A 13 -25.74 9.67 4.78
N CYS A 14 -26.52 10.37 5.63
CA CYS A 14 -26.20 10.57 7.04
C CYS A 14 -26.20 9.24 7.82
N LEU A 15 -27.15 8.34 7.54
CA LEU A 15 -27.18 7.00 8.14
C LEU A 15 -25.93 6.19 7.75
N LEU A 16 -25.58 6.19 6.47
CA LEU A 16 -24.37 5.52 6.00
C LEU A 16 -23.11 6.12 6.63
N LEU A 17 -23.04 7.45 6.69
CA LEU A 17 -21.95 8.16 7.35
C LEU A 17 -21.84 7.77 8.84
N GLY A 18 -22.97 7.74 9.56
CA GLY A 18 -23.04 7.34 10.97
C GLY A 18 -22.56 5.91 11.18
N VAL A 19 -23.01 4.96 10.35
CA VAL A 19 -22.56 3.55 10.41
C VAL A 19 -21.05 3.45 10.15
N ASN A 20 -20.53 4.17 9.16
CA ASN A 20 -19.10 4.16 8.85
C ASN A 20 -18.26 4.82 9.97
N LEU A 21 -18.72 5.91 10.58
CA LEU A 21 -18.07 6.54 11.72
C LEU A 21 -18.03 5.61 12.94
N TRP A 22 -19.15 4.97 13.25
CA TRP A 22 -19.19 3.96 14.30
C TRP A 22 -18.20 2.84 14.04
N GLN A 23 -18.23 2.23 12.85
CA GLN A 23 -17.30 1.16 12.47
C GLN A 23 -15.84 1.61 12.55
N ALA A 24 -15.53 2.83 12.05
CA ALA A 24 -14.20 3.41 12.07
C ALA A 24 -13.65 3.61 13.50
N SER A 25 -14.54 3.83 14.48
CA SER A 25 -14.16 4.06 15.87
C SER A 25 -13.96 2.77 16.68
N VAL A 26 -14.74 1.70 16.38
CA VAL A 26 -14.75 0.47 17.19
C VAL A 26 -13.85 -0.64 16.62
N THR A 27 -13.49 -0.57 15.35
CA THR A 27 -12.62 -1.58 14.71
C THR A 27 -11.15 -1.23 14.92
N GLU A 28 -10.34 -2.16 15.41
CA GLU A 28 -8.90 -1.98 15.50
C GLU A 28 -8.28 -1.75 14.11
N LEU A 29 -7.08 -1.14 14.07
CA LEU A 29 -6.37 -0.90 12.80
C LEU A 29 -5.95 -2.22 12.16
N ILE A 30 -5.98 -2.27 10.84
CA ILE A 30 -5.19 -3.24 10.08
C ILE A 30 -3.73 -2.78 9.99
N TYR A 31 -2.81 -3.70 9.70
CA TYR A 31 -1.38 -3.39 9.68
C TYR A 31 -1.00 -2.29 8.70
N ASP A 32 -1.63 -2.26 7.54
CA ASP A 32 -1.35 -1.23 6.54
C ASP A 32 -1.82 0.16 7.01
N GLU A 33 -2.94 0.27 7.75
CA GLU A 33 -3.37 1.55 8.36
C GLU A 33 -2.37 2.05 9.40
N ALA A 34 -1.82 1.17 10.23
CA ALA A 34 -0.79 1.52 11.20
C ALA A 34 0.50 1.99 10.50
N TYR A 35 0.85 1.38 9.37
CA TYR A 35 2.00 1.78 8.56
C TYR A 35 1.79 3.17 7.92
N TYR A 36 0.59 3.48 7.41
CA TYR A 36 0.28 4.82 6.90
C TYR A 36 0.11 5.85 8.01
N TRP A 37 -0.34 5.43 9.20
CA TRP A 37 -0.30 6.30 10.38
C TRP A 37 1.15 6.66 10.73
N TYR A 38 2.09 5.73 10.62
CA TYR A 38 3.50 6.01 10.82
C TYR A 38 4.01 7.07 9.80
N PHE A 39 3.64 7.00 8.53
CA PHE A 39 3.94 8.04 7.55
C PHE A 39 3.44 9.42 7.99
N SER A 40 2.26 9.48 8.59
CA SER A 40 1.65 10.74 9.03
C SER A 40 2.37 11.42 10.20
N GLN A 41 3.35 10.76 10.84
CA GLN A 41 4.15 11.36 11.91
C GLN A 41 5.17 12.37 11.34
N GLN A 42 5.62 12.18 10.10
CA GLN A 42 6.55 13.06 9.41
C GLN A 42 6.06 13.27 7.98
N LEU A 43 5.40 14.41 7.75
CA LEU A 43 4.82 14.71 6.44
C LEU A 43 5.91 14.96 5.40
N ALA A 44 5.79 14.27 4.28
CA ALA A 44 6.67 14.39 3.13
C ALA A 44 5.86 14.46 1.82
N TRP A 45 6.52 14.75 0.72
CA TRP A 45 5.92 14.73 -0.61
C TRP A 45 5.90 13.34 -1.26
N GLY A 46 6.44 12.32 -0.59
CA GLY A 46 6.43 10.92 -0.98
C GLY A 46 6.96 10.04 0.14
N TYR A 47 6.75 8.73 0.00
CA TYR A 47 7.19 7.69 0.93
C TYR A 47 7.74 6.50 0.16
N PHE A 48 8.38 5.57 0.86
CA PHE A 48 9.09 4.45 0.23
C PHE A 48 8.28 3.73 -0.86
N ASP A 49 7.04 3.37 -0.59
CA ASP A 49 6.23 2.55 -1.50
C ASP A 49 4.89 3.21 -1.92
N HIS A 50 4.62 4.44 -1.47
CA HIS A 50 3.36 5.14 -1.80
C HIS A 50 3.52 6.66 -1.93
N PRO A 51 2.68 7.30 -2.78
CA PRO A 51 2.50 8.74 -2.76
C PRO A 51 1.87 9.23 -1.43
N PRO A 52 1.91 10.55 -1.13
CA PRO A 52 1.70 11.06 0.22
C PRO A 52 0.24 11.27 0.66
N MET A 53 -0.76 11.13 -0.20
CA MET A 53 -2.16 11.51 0.12
C MET A 53 -2.67 10.87 1.41
N MET A 54 -2.32 9.60 1.64
CA MET A 54 -2.72 8.87 2.84
C MET A 54 -2.18 9.52 4.12
N ALA A 55 -0.89 9.84 4.13
CA ALA A 55 -0.25 10.48 5.28
C ALA A 55 -0.87 11.84 5.59
N TRP A 56 -1.17 12.63 4.55
CA TRP A 56 -1.82 13.94 4.71
C TRP A 56 -3.24 13.82 5.27
N MET A 57 -4.03 12.86 4.77
CA MET A 57 -5.39 12.60 5.27
C MET A 57 -5.39 12.15 6.73
N ILE A 58 -4.50 11.24 7.10
CA ILE A 58 -4.37 10.76 8.47
C ILE A 58 -3.89 11.89 9.39
N ALA A 59 -2.90 12.68 8.98
CA ALA A 59 -2.44 13.82 9.75
C ALA A 59 -3.56 14.83 10.02
N LEU A 60 -4.36 15.15 8.99
CA LEU A 60 -5.53 16.03 9.15
C LEU A 60 -6.56 15.44 10.12
N GLY A 61 -6.87 14.15 9.98
CA GLY A 61 -7.84 13.49 10.86
C GLY A 61 -7.40 13.46 12.32
N ARG A 62 -6.10 13.27 12.57
CA ARG A 62 -5.50 13.28 13.92
C ARG A 62 -5.54 14.65 14.61
N LEU A 63 -5.66 15.73 13.86
CA LEU A 63 -5.90 17.06 14.46
C LEU A 63 -7.31 17.19 15.05
N LEU A 64 -8.26 16.37 14.58
CA LEU A 64 -9.66 16.43 14.97
C LEU A 64 -10.03 15.35 16.02
N PHE A 65 -9.46 14.16 15.90
CA PHE A 65 -9.79 13.00 16.74
C PHE A 65 -8.53 12.18 17.06
N SER A 66 -8.55 11.54 18.23
CA SER A 66 -7.54 10.56 18.63
C SER A 66 -7.92 9.13 18.22
N GLY A 67 -7.00 8.18 18.36
CA GLY A 67 -7.23 6.76 18.15
C GLY A 67 -7.58 6.40 16.70
N THR A 68 -8.29 5.29 16.52
CA THR A 68 -8.66 4.74 15.20
C THR A 68 -9.52 5.70 14.37
N LEU A 69 -10.41 6.46 15.01
CA LEU A 69 -11.23 7.46 14.33
C LEU A 69 -10.37 8.59 13.75
N GLY A 70 -9.36 9.07 14.48
CA GLY A 70 -8.43 10.08 13.95
C GLY A 70 -7.69 9.62 12.71
N VAL A 71 -7.35 8.33 12.62
CA VAL A 71 -6.75 7.74 11.42
C VAL A 71 -7.73 7.76 10.24
N ARG A 72 -9.03 7.51 10.46
CA ARG A 72 -10.01 7.17 9.41
C ARG A 72 -10.98 8.27 9.01
N ILE A 73 -11.19 9.30 9.84
CA ILE A 73 -12.28 10.28 9.68
C ILE A 73 -12.30 10.94 8.29
N VAL A 74 -11.15 11.35 7.76
CA VAL A 74 -11.09 11.99 6.44
C VAL A 74 -11.47 11.01 5.33
N GLY A 75 -11.08 9.74 5.46
CA GLY A 75 -11.49 8.67 4.53
C GLY A 75 -13.00 8.43 4.55
N VAL A 76 -13.62 8.42 5.73
CA VAL A 76 -15.08 8.29 5.90
C VAL A 76 -15.81 9.44 5.21
N LEU A 77 -15.32 10.68 5.36
CA LEU A 77 -15.88 11.85 4.67
C LEU A 77 -15.72 11.77 3.15
N PHE A 78 -14.55 11.31 2.67
CA PHE A 78 -14.31 11.11 1.24
C PHE A 78 -15.23 10.03 0.66
N SER A 79 -15.49 8.96 1.41
CA SER A 79 -16.46 7.94 1.01
C SER A 79 -17.85 8.54 0.84
N ALA A 80 -18.35 9.31 1.81
CA ALA A 80 -19.65 9.98 1.69
C ALA A 80 -19.70 10.93 0.47
N ALA A 81 -18.65 11.72 0.26
CA ALA A 81 -18.53 12.59 -0.91
C ALA A 81 -18.48 11.81 -2.24
N THR A 82 -17.91 10.61 -2.24
CA THR A 82 -17.94 9.71 -3.41
C THR A 82 -19.37 9.35 -3.81
N TYR A 83 -20.22 9.00 -2.86
CA TYR A 83 -21.63 8.71 -3.14
C TYR A 83 -22.39 9.92 -3.68
N LEU A 84 -22.08 11.14 -3.20
CA LEU A 84 -22.64 12.38 -3.75
C LEU A 84 -22.25 12.57 -5.21
N LEU A 85 -20.97 12.40 -5.54
CA LEU A 85 -20.47 12.53 -6.92
C LEU A 85 -21.07 11.47 -7.84
N VAL A 86 -21.14 10.21 -7.40
CA VAL A 86 -21.77 9.13 -8.18
C VAL A 86 -23.23 9.45 -8.44
N TRP A 87 -23.97 9.86 -7.41
CA TRP A 87 -25.37 10.26 -7.56
C TRP A 87 -25.57 11.43 -8.53
N ASP A 88 -24.69 12.44 -8.48
CA ASP A 88 -24.78 13.61 -9.37
C ASP A 88 -24.43 13.28 -10.84
N MET A 89 -23.53 12.31 -11.07
CA MET A 89 -23.22 11.81 -12.42
C MET A 89 -24.39 11.08 -13.08
N ILE A 90 -25.28 10.46 -12.31
CA ILE A 90 -26.42 9.71 -12.84
C ILE A 90 -27.44 10.65 -13.43
N SER A 91 -27.78 10.44 -14.72
CA SER A 91 -28.79 11.19 -15.44
C SER A 91 -30.16 10.52 -15.31
N GLY A 92 -31.22 11.30 -15.06
CA GLY A 92 -32.59 10.78 -15.09
C GLY A 92 -33.52 11.46 -14.08
N VAL A 93 -34.65 11.94 -14.56
CA VAL A 93 -35.67 12.63 -13.74
C VAL A 93 -36.24 11.73 -12.65
N LYS A 94 -36.29 10.41 -12.88
CA LYS A 94 -36.85 9.43 -11.95
C LYS A 94 -35.87 8.93 -10.88
N LYS A 95 -34.60 9.35 -10.89
CA LYS A 95 -33.60 8.81 -9.94
C LYS A 95 -34.00 9.00 -8.48
N ASN A 96 -34.63 10.12 -8.15
CA ASN A 96 -35.08 10.42 -6.79
C ASN A 96 -36.20 9.49 -6.27
N HIS A 97 -36.80 8.66 -7.12
CA HIS A 97 -37.82 7.68 -6.70
C HIS A 97 -37.21 6.41 -6.11
N TYR A 98 -35.92 6.17 -6.34
CA TYR A 98 -35.23 4.93 -6.04
C TYR A 98 -33.98 5.18 -5.17
N VAL A 99 -34.09 6.09 -4.19
CA VAL A 99 -32.98 6.44 -3.30
C VAL A 99 -32.52 5.26 -2.42
N PRO A 100 -33.42 4.55 -1.71
CA PRO A 100 -33.01 3.39 -0.88
C PRO A 100 -32.34 2.30 -1.70
N GLU A 101 -32.88 2.02 -2.90
CA GLU A 101 -32.36 1.02 -3.82
C GLU A 101 -30.96 1.41 -4.34
N PHE A 102 -30.71 2.70 -4.56
CA PHE A 102 -29.38 3.21 -4.93
C PHE A 102 -28.39 2.94 -3.80
N PHE A 103 -28.73 3.29 -2.56
CA PHE A 103 -27.85 3.03 -1.43
C PHE A 103 -27.62 1.54 -1.21
N LEU A 104 -28.62 0.69 -1.36
CA LEU A 104 -28.46 -0.76 -1.32
C LEU A 104 -27.49 -1.26 -2.40
N TRP A 105 -27.62 -0.75 -3.63
CA TRP A 105 -26.73 -1.09 -4.73
C TRP A 105 -25.27 -0.70 -4.44
N VAL A 106 -25.01 0.56 -4.10
CA VAL A 106 -23.62 1.02 -3.89
C VAL A 106 -23.01 0.42 -2.62
N PHE A 107 -23.82 0.16 -1.57
CA PHE A 107 -23.37 -0.51 -0.35
C PHE A 107 -23.00 -1.98 -0.60
N SER A 108 -23.61 -2.64 -1.57
CA SER A 108 -23.29 -4.03 -1.93
C SER A 108 -21.96 -4.19 -2.67
N MET A 109 -21.30 -3.12 -3.07
CA MET A 109 -19.96 -3.18 -3.67
C MET A 109 -18.90 -3.37 -2.59
N THR A 110 -18.28 -4.54 -2.53
CA THR A 110 -17.47 -5.01 -1.42
C THR A 110 -16.38 -4.02 -0.98
N LEU A 111 -15.49 -3.62 -1.88
CA LEU A 111 -14.38 -2.73 -1.50
C LEU A 111 -14.83 -1.26 -1.35
N LEU A 112 -15.84 -0.81 -2.10
CA LEU A 112 -16.42 0.51 -1.90
C LEU A 112 -17.04 0.61 -0.49
N ASN A 113 -17.63 -0.47 -0.01
CA ASN A 113 -18.15 -0.61 1.34
C ASN A 113 -17.02 -0.63 2.39
N ALA A 114 -15.98 -1.43 2.19
CA ALA A 114 -14.86 -1.55 3.12
C ALA A 114 -14.10 -0.23 3.27
N TYR A 115 -13.82 0.46 2.16
CA TYR A 115 -13.17 1.78 2.16
C TYR A 115 -14.10 2.92 2.60
N GLY A 116 -15.31 2.60 2.99
CA GLY A 116 -16.20 3.50 3.71
C GLY A 116 -15.76 3.77 5.15
N PHE A 117 -14.99 2.86 5.75
CA PHE A 117 -14.53 2.98 7.14
C PHE A 117 -13.07 2.59 7.36
N LEU A 118 -12.42 1.83 6.46
CA LEU A 118 -10.98 1.61 6.44
C LEU A 118 -10.29 2.65 5.57
N ILE A 119 -9.05 2.99 5.90
CA ILE A 119 -8.28 3.97 5.15
C ILE A 119 -7.03 3.34 4.55
N LEU A 120 -7.03 3.21 3.23
CA LEU A 120 -5.93 2.72 2.40
C LEU A 120 -5.71 3.66 1.22
N PRO A 121 -4.62 3.59 0.45
CA PRO A 121 -4.40 4.45 -0.72
C PRO A 121 -5.54 4.43 -1.73
N ASP A 122 -6.32 3.36 -1.73
CA ASP A 122 -7.51 3.20 -2.56
C ASP A 122 -8.69 4.07 -2.12
N THR A 123 -8.77 4.44 -0.83
CA THR A 123 -9.83 5.32 -0.30
C THR A 123 -9.83 6.69 -0.98
N PRO A 124 -8.74 7.49 -0.95
CA PRO A 124 -8.68 8.74 -1.71
C PRO A 124 -8.72 8.52 -3.22
N LEU A 125 -8.12 7.44 -3.74
CA LEU A 125 -8.17 7.13 -5.16
C LEU A 125 -9.61 6.99 -5.67
N LEU A 126 -10.51 6.33 -4.93
CA LEU A 126 -11.93 6.20 -5.28
C LEU A 126 -12.63 7.56 -5.32
N PHE A 127 -12.42 8.40 -4.30
CA PHE A 127 -13.01 9.74 -4.26
C PHE A 127 -12.53 10.60 -5.44
N PHE A 128 -11.22 10.66 -5.66
CA PHE A 128 -10.67 11.47 -6.74
C PHE A 128 -10.97 10.88 -8.12
N THR A 129 -11.14 9.55 -8.25
CA THR A 129 -11.67 8.94 -9.48
C THR A 129 -13.12 9.39 -9.73
N ALA A 130 -13.97 9.44 -8.72
CA ALA A 130 -15.33 9.95 -8.85
C ALA A 130 -15.33 11.44 -9.25
N LEU A 131 -14.49 12.26 -8.61
CA LEU A 131 -14.34 13.69 -8.93
C LEU A 131 -13.79 13.91 -10.36
N PHE A 132 -12.82 13.09 -10.76
CA PHE A 132 -12.26 13.10 -12.12
C PHE A 132 -13.32 12.76 -13.17
N LEU A 133 -14.06 11.66 -13.00
CA LEU A 133 -15.12 11.26 -13.92
C LEU A 133 -16.28 12.27 -13.95
N TRP A 134 -16.64 12.82 -12.81
CA TRP A 134 -17.60 13.92 -12.72
C TRP A 134 -17.12 15.15 -13.50
N GLY A 135 -15.87 15.55 -13.31
CA GLY A 135 -15.25 16.65 -14.06
C GLY A 135 -15.20 16.39 -15.57
N VAL A 136 -14.82 15.18 -16.00
CA VAL A 136 -14.83 14.76 -17.41
C VAL A 136 -16.24 14.83 -17.98
N GLN A 137 -17.26 14.33 -17.26
CA GLN A 137 -18.66 14.43 -17.70
C GLN A 137 -19.08 15.89 -17.95
N ARG A 138 -18.72 16.80 -17.03
CA ARG A 138 -19.03 18.24 -17.14
C ARG A 138 -18.23 18.90 -18.26
N LEU A 139 -16.95 18.55 -18.40
CA LEU A 139 -16.10 19.05 -19.49
C LEU A 139 -16.66 18.67 -20.87
N LEU A 140 -17.10 17.42 -21.05
CA LEU A 140 -17.72 16.93 -22.29
C LEU A 140 -19.07 17.61 -22.59
N LYS A 141 -19.83 18.02 -21.56
CA LYS A 141 -21.12 18.69 -21.72
C LYS A 141 -20.99 20.20 -21.95
N LYS A 142 -20.17 20.88 -21.16
CA LYS A 142 -20.13 22.35 -21.09
C LYS A 142 -18.88 22.97 -21.71
N ASN A 143 -17.84 22.17 -21.98
CA ASN A 143 -16.56 22.63 -22.56
C ASN A 143 -16.02 23.92 -21.87
N SER A 144 -15.97 23.96 -20.53
CA SER A 144 -15.56 25.12 -19.73
C SER A 144 -14.14 24.96 -19.18
N TRP A 145 -13.38 26.06 -19.07
CA TRP A 145 -12.06 26.11 -18.45
C TRP A 145 -12.09 25.69 -16.97
N SER A 146 -13.11 26.08 -16.22
CA SER A 146 -13.26 25.66 -14.82
C SER A 146 -13.24 24.14 -14.68
N TYR A 147 -13.95 23.41 -15.56
CA TYR A 147 -13.91 21.95 -15.52
C TYR A 147 -12.59 21.36 -15.99
N ALA A 148 -11.81 22.04 -16.82
CA ALA A 148 -10.46 21.62 -17.15
C ALA A 148 -9.55 21.66 -15.91
N PHE A 149 -9.61 22.74 -15.11
CA PHE A 149 -8.87 22.82 -13.84
C PHE A 149 -9.34 21.79 -12.81
N TRP A 150 -10.64 21.55 -12.68
CA TRP A 150 -11.15 20.49 -11.81
C TRP A 150 -10.66 19.10 -12.23
N VAL A 151 -10.67 18.80 -13.52
CA VAL A 151 -10.14 17.53 -14.07
C VAL A 151 -8.65 17.40 -13.76
N GLY A 152 -7.86 18.46 -14.01
CA GLY A 152 -6.42 18.45 -13.72
C GLY A 152 -6.11 18.29 -12.22
N THR A 153 -6.84 18.99 -11.35
CA THR A 153 -6.70 18.83 -9.89
C THR A 153 -7.03 17.41 -9.44
N ALA A 154 -8.13 16.84 -9.96
CA ALA A 154 -8.49 15.45 -9.65
C ALA A 154 -7.45 14.45 -10.16
N MET A 155 -6.88 14.66 -11.36
CA MET A 155 -5.78 13.84 -11.88
C MET A 155 -4.55 13.87 -10.96
N ALA A 156 -4.10 15.06 -10.55
CA ALA A 156 -2.97 15.19 -9.63
C ALA A 156 -3.27 14.50 -8.29
N ALA A 157 -4.45 14.71 -7.72
CA ALA A 157 -4.86 14.11 -6.46
C ALA A 157 -4.98 12.57 -6.52
N MET A 158 -5.44 12.02 -7.66
CA MET A 158 -5.40 10.58 -7.93
C MET A 158 -3.97 10.06 -7.94
N MET A 159 -3.05 10.76 -8.61
CA MET A 159 -1.63 10.38 -8.67
C MET A 159 -0.96 10.49 -7.29
N TYR A 160 -1.31 11.48 -6.48
CA TYR A 160 -0.91 11.59 -5.08
C TYR A 160 -1.48 10.48 -4.20
N SER A 161 -2.59 9.85 -4.61
CA SER A 161 -3.20 8.73 -3.88
C SER A 161 -2.52 7.41 -4.21
N LYS A 162 -2.34 7.10 -5.50
CA LYS A 162 -1.76 5.83 -5.96
C LYS A 162 -1.32 5.90 -7.42
N TYR A 163 -0.17 5.33 -7.76
CA TYR A 163 0.34 5.29 -9.13
C TYR A 163 -0.60 4.60 -10.14
N HIS A 164 -1.45 3.68 -9.67
CA HIS A 164 -2.50 3.05 -10.51
C HIS A 164 -3.52 4.05 -11.09
N ALA A 165 -3.55 5.29 -10.61
CA ALA A 165 -4.33 6.39 -11.18
C ALA A 165 -4.03 6.60 -12.67
N LEU A 166 -2.79 6.36 -13.11
CA LEU A 166 -2.41 6.46 -14.52
C LEU A 166 -3.25 5.52 -15.41
N VAL A 167 -3.56 4.31 -14.93
CA VAL A 167 -4.40 3.35 -15.66
C VAL A 167 -5.82 3.90 -15.85
N VAL A 168 -6.35 4.61 -14.84
CA VAL A 168 -7.68 5.26 -14.94
C VAL A 168 -7.65 6.40 -15.96
N ILE A 169 -6.65 7.26 -15.90
CA ILE A 169 -6.49 8.40 -16.81
C ILE A 169 -6.38 7.91 -18.26
N LEU A 170 -5.52 6.93 -18.51
CA LEU A 170 -5.35 6.32 -19.84
C LEU A 170 -6.65 5.65 -20.32
N GLY A 171 -7.36 4.92 -19.46
CA GLY A 171 -8.63 4.29 -19.78
C GLY A 171 -9.70 5.29 -20.22
N VAL A 172 -9.72 6.49 -19.64
CA VAL A 172 -10.62 7.58 -20.05
C VAL A 172 -10.24 8.17 -21.40
N VAL A 173 -8.94 8.40 -21.65
CA VAL A 173 -8.44 8.92 -22.94
C VAL A 173 -8.72 7.93 -24.08
N ILE A 174 -8.47 6.64 -23.86
CA ILE A 174 -8.77 5.56 -24.82
C ILE A 174 -10.29 5.48 -25.06
N GLY A 175 -11.09 5.63 -23.99
CA GLY A 175 -12.55 5.61 -24.05
C GLY A 175 -13.17 6.74 -24.86
N TYR A 176 -12.51 7.86 -24.93
CA TYR A 176 -12.96 9.00 -25.73
C TYR A 176 -11.77 9.75 -26.34
N TRP A 177 -11.18 9.16 -27.37
CA TRP A 177 -10.02 9.70 -28.08
C TRP A 177 -10.12 11.18 -28.49
N PRO A 178 -11.32 11.74 -28.84
CA PRO A 178 -11.43 13.17 -29.13
C PRO A 178 -10.97 14.12 -28.02
N LEU A 179 -10.81 13.65 -26.77
CA LEU A 179 -10.18 14.44 -25.70
C LEU A 179 -8.78 14.92 -26.07
N VAL A 180 -8.00 14.12 -26.80
CA VAL A 180 -6.64 14.47 -27.25
C VAL A 180 -6.63 15.70 -28.18
N ARG A 181 -7.75 15.99 -28.85
CA ARG A 181 -7.89 17.17 -29.71
C ARG A 181 -8.42 18.40 -28.97
N MET A 182 -8.78 18.28 -27.72
CA MET A 182 -9.35 19.37 -26.93
C MET A 182 -8.24 20.13 -26.20
N THR A 183 -8.03 21.41 -26.51
CA THR A 183 -7.06 22.28 -25.80
C THR A 183 -7.27 22.25 -24.29
N LYS A 184 -8.51 22.21 -23.82
CA LYS A 184 -8.85 22.17 -22.39
C LYS A 184 -8.40 20.87 -21.71
N ALA A 185 -8.35 19.75 -22.44
CA ALA A 185 -7.81 18.51 -21.89
C ALA A 185 -6.29 18.62 -21.69
N TRP A 186 -5.57 19.26 -22.59
CA TRP A 186 -4.14 19.52 -22.43
C TRP A 186 -3.85 20.49 -21.27
N VAL A 187 -4.67 21.53 -21.12
CA VAL A 187 -4.55 22.42 -19.94
C VAL A 187 -4.80 21.64 -18.64
N ALA A 188 -5.76 20.71 -18.62
CA ALA A 188 -5.94 19.84 -17.46
C ALA A 188 -4.70 18.98 -17.17
N VAL A 189 -4.05 18.42 -18.21
CA VAL A 189 -2.80 17.64 -18.06
C VAL A 189 -1.67 18.53 -17.53
N LEU A 190 -1.45 19.69 -18.13
CA LEU A 190 -0.39 20.62 -17.69
C LEU A 190 -0.62 21.10 -16.25
N TRP A 191 -1.86 21.41 -15.90
CA TRP A 191 -2.23 21.76 -14.53
C TRP A 191 -1.98 20.61 -13.55
N ALA A 192 -2.33 19.38 -13.92
CA ALA A 192 -2.07 18.21 -13.12
C ALA A 192 -0.56 17.99 -12.90
N LEU A 193 0.26 18.11 -13.95
CA LEU A 193 1.71 18.01 -13.87
C LEU A 193 2.30 19.09 -12.97
N LEU A 194 1.83 20.34 -13.09
CA LEU A 194 2.26 21.44 -12.22
C LEU A 194 1.96 21.12 -10.74
N LEU A 195 0.75 20.67 -10.44
CA LEU A 195 0.38 20.30 -9.07
C LEU A 195 1.15 19.08 -8.55
N TYR A 196 1.60 18.18 -9.43
CA TYR A 196 2.31 16.96 -9.07
C TYR A 196 3.84 17.14 -8.99
N THR A 197 4.37 18.30 -9.41
CA THR A 197 5.80 18.62 -9.41
C THR A 197 6.49 18.39 -8.05
N PRO A 198 5.89 18.72 -6.88
CA PRO A 198 6.55 18.46 -5.60
C PRO A 198 6.87 16.99 -5.36
N HIS A 199 5.98 16.08 -5.77
CA HIS A 199 6.23 14.65 -5.67
C HIS A 199 7.31 14.17 -6.66
N LEU A 200 7.32 14.70 -7.87
CA LEU A 200 8.36 14.38 -8.86
C LEU A 200 9.74 14.84 -8.36
N TYR A 201 9.81 16.01 -7.74
CA TYR A 201 11.04 16.49 -7.11
C TYR A 201 11.47 15.61 -5.94
N TRP A 202 10.52 15.18 -5.09
CA TRP A 202 10.81 14.24 -4.01
C TRP A 202 11.34 12.90 -4.55
N LEU A 203 10.74 12.35 -5.59
CA LEU A 203 11.23 11.13 -6.24
C LEU A 203 12.66 11.29 -6.74
N TYR A 204 12.96 12.42 -7.39
CA TYR A 204 14.31 12.72 -7.90
C TYR A 204 15.34 12.78 -6.75
N THR A 205 15.05 13.45 -5.65
CA THR A 205 15.95 13.58 -4.50
C THR A 205 16.09 12.30 -3.66
N HIS A 206 15.24 11.30 -3.90
CA HIS A 206 15.26 9.98 -3.23
C HIS A 206 15.55 8.84 -4.23
N ASP A 207 16.32 9.11 -5.29
CA ASP A 207 16.79 8.12 -6.27
C ASP A 207 15.63 7.28 -6.86
N PHE A 208 14.45 7.87 -7.04
CA PHE A 208 13.22 7.20 -7.53
C PHE A 208 12.88 5.92 -6.77
N VAL A 209 13.15 5.87 -5.46
CA VAL A 209 13.03 4.68 -4.62
C VAL A 209 11.68 3.97 -4.76
N SER A 210 10.57 4.71 -4.80
CA SER A 210 9.22 4.12 -4.92
C SER A 210 9.04 3.43 -6.28
N ILE A 211 9.53 4.04 -7.36
CA ILE A 211 9.44 3.48 -8.71
C ILE A 211 10.36 2.26 -8.83
N GLY A 212 11.61 2.37 -8.36
CA GLY A 212 12.58 1.29 -8.30
C GLY A 212 12.01 0.07 -7.56
N TYR A 213 11.40 0.30 -6.40
CA TYR A 213 10.76 -0.77 -5.63
C TYR A 213 9.66 -1.50 -6.42
N HIS A 214 8.71 -0.77 -7.01
CA HIS A 214 7.57 -1.39 -7.71
C HIS A 214 7.95 -2.08 -9.03
N LEU A 215 8.93 -1.54 -9.76
CA LEU A 215 9.34 -2.09 -11.06
C LEU A 215 10.37 -3.20 -10.92
N SER A 216 11.35 -3.03 -10.02
CA SER A 216 12.54 -3.85 -10.00
C SER A 216 12.82 -4.59 -8.71
N GLU A 217 12.54 -4.04 -7.52
CA GLU A 217 12.99 -4.64 -6.26
C GLU A 217 11.93 -5.52 -5.57
N ARG A 218 10.64 -5.28 -5.86
CA ARG A 218 9.56 -6.03 -5.22
C ARG A 218 9.68 -7.52 -5.54
N PRO A 219 9.83 -8.40 -4.52
CA PRO A 219 9.87 -9.84 -4.73
C PRO A 219 8.62 -10.33 -5.45
N ASN A 220 8.81 -11.25 -6.39
CA ASN A 220 7.73 -11.90 -7.13
C ASN A 220 7.73 -13.41 -6.80
N GLN A 221 6.87 -14.17 -7.45
CA GLN A 221 6.75 -15.61 -7.32
C GLN A 221 6.65 -16.22 -8.71
N PRO A 222 7.02 -17.51 -8.88
CA PRO A 222 6.72 -18.26 -10.11
C PRO A 222 5.23 -18.17 -10.44
N TYR A 223 4.93 -18.04 -11.73
CA TYR A 223 3.55 -18.05 -12.17
C TYR A 223 2.86 -19.35 -11.79
N ARG A 224 1.66 -19.22 -11.24
CA ARG A 224 0.73 -20.30 -10.93
C ARG A 224 -0.66 -19.88 -11.38
N PHE A 225 -1.30 -20.69 -12.21
CA PHE A 225 -2.63 -20.40 -12.76
C PHE A 225 -3.67 -20.15 -11.67
N ASP A 226 -3.69 -20.98 -10.62
CA ASP A 226 -4.64 -20.94 -9.50
C ASP A 226 -4.59 -19.61 -8.72
N THR A 227 -3.38 -19.12 -8.44
CA THR A 227 -3.17 -17.92 -7.62
C THR A 227 -3.08 -16.64 -8.44
N PHE A 228 -2.67 -16.72 -9.70
CA PHE A 228 -2.48 -15.56 -10.58
C PHE A 228 -3.71 -15.29 -11.44
N THR A 229 -3.96 -16.14 -12.45
CA THR A 229 -5.03 -15.89 -13.43
C THR A 229 -6.41 -16.25 -12.88
N LEU A 230 -6.58 -17.42 -12.25
CA LEU A 230 -7.85 -17.77 -11.60
C LEU A 230 -8.12 -16.82 -10.42
N GLY A 231 -7.07 -16.50 -9.63
CA GLY A 231 -7.13 -15.51 -8.56
C GLY A 231 -7.61 -14.14 -9.03
N TYR A 232 -7.26 -13.71 -10.23
CA TYR A 232 -7.78 -12.48 -10.83
C TYR A 232 -9.30 -12.53 -11.02
N PHE A 233 -9.86 -13.61 -11.57
CA PHE A 233 -11.32 -13.74 -11.73
C PHE A 233 -12.04 -13.82 -10.38
N ILE A 234 -11.46 -14.49 -9.39
CA ILE A 234 -11.98 -14.50 -8.01
C ILE A 234 -12.01 -13.09 -7.44
N ASN A 235 -10.98 -12.27 -7.68
CA ASN A 235 -10.94 -10.89 -7.24
C ASN A 235 -12.00 -10.01 -7.92
N VAL A 236 -12.28 -10.22 -9.22
CA VAL A 236 -13.38 -9.53 -9.92
C VAL A 236 -14.72 -9.93 -9.30
N PHE A 237 -14.93 -11.22 -9.00
CA PHE A 237 -16.13 -11.66 -8.30
C PHE A 237 -16.21 -11.06 -6.89
N ALA A 238 -15.14 -11.08 -6.12
CA ALA A 238 -15.10 -10.51 -4.78
C ALA A 238 -15.44 -9.01 -4.75
N GLN A 239 -15.10 -8.26 -5.80
CA GLN A 239 -15.42 -6.83 -5.94
C GLN A 239 -16.93 -6.56 -5.99
N PHE A 240 -17.72 -7.42 -6.67
CA PHE A 240 -19.13 -7.21 -6.95
C PHE A 240 -20.06 -8.25 -6.29
N GLY A 241 -19.50 -9.33 -5.77
CA GLY A 241 -20.28 -10.41 -5.18
C GLY A 241 -21.36 -10.95 -6.13
N PHE A 242 -22.54 -11.22 -5.60
CA PHE A 242 -23.67 -11.74 -6.39
C PHE A 242 -24.26 -10.75 -7.39
N THR A 243 -23.81 -9.48 -7.37
CA THR A 243 -24.25 -8.47 -8.35
C THR A 243 -23.47 -8.51 -9.67
N LEU A 244 -22.36 -9.26 -9.74
CA LEU A 244 -21.49 -9.34 -10.93
C LEU A 244 -22.24 -9.62 -12.26
N PRO A 245 -23.21 -10.55 -12.34
CA PRO A 245 -23.93 -10.78 -13.59
C PRO A 245 -24.65 -9.52 -14.13
N TRP A 246 -25.17 -8.69 -13.21
CA TRP A 246 -25.88 -7.44 -13.55
C TRP A 246 -24.90 -6.33 -13.93
N VAL A 247 -23.68 -6.34 -13.38
CA VAL A 247 -22.58 -5.47 -13.83
C VAL A 247 -22.23 -5.75 -15.30
N VAL A 248 -22.04 -7.03 -15.63
CA VAL A 248 -21.75 -7.44 -17.01
C VAL A 248 -22.90 -7.10 -17.95
N TYR A 249 -24.14 -7.38 -17.51
CA TYR A 249 -25.34 -7.05 -18.28
C TYR A 249 -25.48 -5.54 -18.52
N ALA A 250 -25.24 -4.73 -17.49
CA ALA A 250 -25.28 -3.28 -17.61
C ALA A 250 -24.18 -2.75 -18.54
N TRP A 251 -22.95 -3.28 -18.44
CA TRP A 251 -21.87 -2.90 -19.34
C TRP A 251 -22.26 -3.13 -20.81
N TYR A 252 -22.96 -4.22 -21.11
CA TYR A 252 -23.43 -4.52 -22.46
C TYR A 252 -24.65 -3.67 -22.87
N LYS A 253 -25.69 -3.57 -22.02
CA LYS A 253 -27.02 -3.00 -22.37
C LYS A 253 -27.16 -1.49 -22.17
N THR A 254 -26.34 -0.85 -21.31
CA THR A 254 -26.45 0.61 -21.12
C THR A 254 -26.25 1.32 -22.46
N PRO A 255 -27.13 2.28 -22.83
CA PRO A 255 -27.07 2.96 -24.11
C PRO A 255 -25.73 3.64 -24.38
N LYS A 256 -25.35 3.69 -25.66
CA LYS A 256 -24.17 4.42 -26.09
C LYS A 256 -24.42 5.94 -25.91
N GLY A 257 -23.40 6.64 -25.48
CA GLY A 257 -23.35 8.07 -25.29
C GLY A 257 -21.93 8.47 -24.96
N ARG A 258 -21.51 9.70 -25.19
CA ARG A 258 -20.11 10.12 -24.99
C ARG A 258 -19.58 9.68 -23.64
N PHE A 259 -20.28 10.02 -22.58
CA PHE A 259 -19.84 9.68 -21.21
C PHE A 259 -19.95 8.17 -20.91
N ASN A 260 -21.05 7.52 -21.31
CA ASN A 260 -21.20 6.07 -21.10
C ASN A 260 -20.13 5.27 -21.86
N THR A 261 -19.70 5.74 -23.03
CA THR A 261 -18.58 5.13 -23.76
C THR A 261 -17.28 5.25 -22.95
N VAL A 262 -17.00 6.42 -22.37
CA VAL A 262 -15.85 6.60 -21.46
C VAL A 262 -15.92 5.61 -20.30
N LEU A 263 -17.06 5.50 -19.61
CA LEU A 263 -17.21 4.59 -18.47
C LEU A 263 -17.02 3.12 -18.87
N LYS A 264 -17.63 2.69 -19.96
CA LYS A 264 -17.50 1.31 -20.47
C LYS A 264 -16.07 0.97 -20.88
N SER A 265 -15.41 1.88 -21.59
CA SER A 265 -14.02 1.70 -22.02
C SER A 265 -13.07 1.68 -20.83
N LEU A 266 -13.31 2.53 -19.82
CA LEU A 266 -12.52 2.53 -18.59
C LEU A 266 -12.61 1.17 -17.87
N VAL A 267 -13.83 0.64 -17.68
CA VAL A 267 -14.03 -0.69 -17.06
C VAL A 267 -13.30 -1.76 -17.88
N PHE A 268 -13.48 -1.78 -19.19
CA PHE A 268 -12.85 -2.74 -20.08
C PHE A 268 -11.32 -2.63 -20.04
N PHE A 269 -10.79 -1.42 -20.15
CA PHE A 269 -9.35 -1.17 -20.14
C PHE A 269 -8.68 -1.62 -18.83
N VAL A 270 -9.25 -1.24 -17.69
CA VAL A 270 -8.72 -1.65 -16.36
C VAL A 270 -8.75 -3.16 -16.21
N LEU A 271 -9.87 -3.81 -16.54
CA LEU A 271 -9.99 -5.26 -16.46
C LEU A 271 -8.99 -5.95 -17.39
N THR A 272 -8.86 -5.51 -18.64
CA THR A 272 -7.92 -6.08 -19.61
C THR A 272 -6.47 -5.86 -19.17
N PHE A 273 -6.13 -4.67 -18.70
CA PHE A 273 -4.78 -4.35 -18.22
C PHE A 273 -4.35 -5.28 -17.08
N PHE A 274 -5.21 -5.46 -16.08
CA PHE A 274 -4.89 -6.33 -14.95
C PHE A 274 -5.02 -7.82 -15.28
N PHE A 275 -5.87 -8.20 -16.23
CA PHE A 275 -5.89 -9.56 -16.76
C PHE A 275 -4.55 -9.92 -17.42
N ILE A 276 -4.04 -9.07 -18.32
CA ILE A 276 -2.73 -9.28 -18.95
C ILE A 276 -1.62 -9.30 -17.86
N SER A 277 -1.68 -8.38 -16.90
CA SER A 277 -0.74 -8.34 -15.79
C SER A 277 -0.79 -9.61 -14.91
N SER A 278 -1.92 -10.31 -14.88
CA SER A 278 -2.08 -11.56 -14.11
C SER A 278 -1.22 -12.71 -14.61
N PHE A 279 -0.66 -12.64 -15.80
CA PHE A 279 0.30 -13.64 -16.28
C PHE A 279 1.71 -13.48 -15.71
N THR A 280 2.00 -12.33 -15.11
CA THR A 280 3.33 -12.04 -14.56
C THR A 280 3.30 -11.67 -13.07
N LYS A 281 2.17 -11.18 -12.54
CA LYS A 281 2.03 -10.72 -11.15
C LYS A 281 0.72 -11.20 -10.55
N ARG A 282 0.75 -11.57 -9.27
CA ARG A 282 -0.48 -11.84 -8.51
C ARG A 282 -1.26 -10.55 -8.31
N ILE A 283 -2.43 -10.45 -8.96
CA ILE A 283 -3.31 -9.28 -8.86
C ILE A 283 -4.05 -9.33 -7.53
N GLN A 284 -4.13 -8.18 -6.86
CA GLN A 284 -4.88 -8.01 -5.61
C GLN A 284 -6.22 -7.33 -5.90
N THR A 285 -7.26 -7.64 -5.12
CA THR A 285 -8.63 -7.13 -5.35
C THR A 285 -8.68 -5.60 -5.38
N GLN A 286 -7.90 -4.91 -4.56
CA GLN A 286 -7.86 -3.46 -4.51
C GLN A 286 -7.25 -2.80 -5.76
N TRP A 287 -6.52 -3.53 -6.61
CA TRP A 287 -5.96 -2.94 -7.84
C TRP A 287 -7.03 -2.62 -8.88
N ILE A 288 -8.12 -3.39 -8.87
CA ILE A 288 -9.25 -3.20 -9.79
C ILE A 288 -10.38 -2.36 -9.19
N VAL A 289 -10.27 -1.89 -7.95
CA VAL A 289 -11.37 -1.21 -7.22
C VAL A 289 -11.89 0.04 -7.93
N VAL A 290 -11.04 0.72 -8.69
CA VAL A 290 -11.40 1.94 -9.43
C VAL A 290 -12.57 1.75 -10.40
N ILE A 291 -12.82 0.50 -10.87
CA ILE A 291 -13.97 0.21 -11.73
C ILE A 291 -15.32 0.28 -10.98
N ALA A 292 -15.31 0.32 -9.66
CA ALA A 292 -16.54 0.46 -8.86
C ALA A 292 -17.29 1.75 -9.22
N ILE A 293 -16.57 2.86 -9.42
CA ILE A 293 -17.19 4.16 -9.72
C ILE A 293 -17.93 4.17 -11.08
N PRO A 294 -17.26 3.86 -12.22
CA PRO A 294 -17.95 3.80 -13.50
C PRO A 294 -19.06 2.75 -13.53
N THR A 295 -18.86 1.62 -12.85
CA THR A 295 -19.87 0.56 -12.75
C THR A 295 -21.09 0.99 -11.95
N ALA A 296 -20.91 1.74 -10.84
CA ALA A 296 -22.01 2.27 -10.06
C ALA A 296 -22.95 3.13 -10.93
N VAL A 297 -22.38 3.98 -11.78
CA VAL A 297 -23.16 4.83 -12.69
C VAL A 297 -23.84 4.01 -13.79
N LEU A 298 -23.10 3.12 -14.49
CA LEU A 298 -23.63 2.33 -15.61
C LEU A 298 -24.79 1.42 -15.20
N VAL A 299 -24.64 0.71 -14.10
CA VAL A 299 -25.70 -0.20 -13.58
C VAL A 299 -26.94 0.60 -13.18
N TRP A 300 -26.74 1.76 -12.52
CA TRP A 300 -27.87 2.57 -12.09
C TRP A 300 -28.60 3.25 -13.24
N GLU A 301 -27.91 3.70 -14.27
CA GLU A 301 -28.55 4.22 -15.48
C GLU A 301 -29.41 3.15 -16.18
N LEU A 302 -28.94 1.89 -16.22
CA LEU A 302 -29.73 0.79 -16.74
C LEU A 302 -30.93 0.47 -15.83
N TYR A 303 -30.73 0.45 -14.50
CA TYR A 303 -31.78 0.22 -13.51
C TYR A 303 -32.97 1.20 -13.69
N LEU A 304 -32.69 2.46 -13.97
CA LEU A 304 -33.72 3.47 -14.19
C LEU A 304 -34.54 3.24 -15.48
N ARG A 305 -33.96 2.59 -16.48
CA ARG A 305 -34.55 2.38 -17.83
C ARG A 305 -35.20 1.01 -17.99
N ASP A 306 -34.56 -0.04 -17.48
CA ASP A 306 -34.96 -1.44 -17.68
C ASP A 306 -35.57 -2.01 -16.38
N THR A 307 -36.88 -2.21 -16.40
CA THR A 307 -37.60 -2.78 -15.24
C THR A 307 -37.27 -4.25 -14.99
N LYS A 308 -36.78 -4.98 -16.00
CA LYS A 308 -36.48 -6.43 -15.90
C LYS A 308 -35.30 -6.73 -14.98
N ILE A 309 -34.34 -5.80 -14.89
CA ILE A 309 -33.16 -5.96 -14.04
C ILE A 309 -33.46 -5.63 -12.57
N ARG A 310 -34.45 -4.76 -12.28
CA ARG A 310 -34.64 -4.16 -10.95
C ARG A 310 -34.70 -5.17 -9.83
N ARG A 311 -35.68 -6.08 -9.88
CA ARG A 311 -35.88 -7.10 -8.81
C ARG A 311 -34.63 -7.96 -8.64
N LYS A 312 -34.04 -8.39 -9.75
CA LYS A 312 -32.88 -9.31 -9.73
C LYS A 312 -31.64 -8.63 -9.15
N LEU A 313 -31.35 -7.38 -9.55
CA LEU A 313 -30.26 -6.59 -9.00
C LEU A 313 -30.45 -6.36 -7.49
N LEU A 314 -31.65 -5.96 -7.07
CA LEU A 314 -31.91 -5.70 -5.65
C LEU A 314 -31.79 -6.94 -4.78
N VAL A 315 -32.29 -8.10 -5.25
CA VAL A 315 -32.13 -9.37 -4.53
C VAL A 315 -30.65 -9.73 -4.40
N SER A 316 -29.88 -9.65 -5.48
CA SER A 316 -28.43 -9.92 -5.44
C SER A 316 -27.69 -8.92 -4.55
N ALA A 317 -28.05 -7.63 -4.61
CA ALA A 317 -27.47 -6.59 -3.77
C ALA A 317 -27.81 -6.82 -2.29
N ALA A 318 -29.05 -7.22 -1.97
CA ALA A 318 -29.46 -7.53 -0.61
C ALA A 318 -28.68 -8.73 -0.04
N ILE A 319 -28.53 -9.81 -0.81
CA ILE A 319 -27.75 -10.98 -0.39
C ILE A 319 -26.28 -10.57 -0.15
N THR A 320 -25.67 -9.84 -1.08
CA THR A 320 -24.29 -9.38 -0.90
C THR A 320 -24.17 -8.45 0.33
N THR A 321 -25.14 -7.55 0.52
CA THR A 321 -25.17 -6.64 1.68
C THR A 321 -25.25 -7.41 3.01
N LEU A 322 -26.06 -8.46 3.09
CA LEU A 322 -26.15 -9.32 4.30
C LEU A 322 -24.78 -9.94 4.61
N VAL A 323 -24.07 -10.45 3.60
CA VAL A 323 -22.71 -10.99 3.78
C VAL A 323 -21.76 -9.89 4.26
N LEU A 324 -21.82 -8.69 3.68
CA LEU A 324 -20.96 -7.57 4.09
C LEU A 324 -21.27 -7.07 5.50
N VAL A 325 -22.55 -7.02 5.89
CA VAL A 325 -22.95 -6.66 7.26
C VAL A 325 -22.40 -7.69 8.26
N TYR A 326 -22.55 -8.99 7.96
CA TYR A 326 -21.96 -10.04 8.77
C TYR A 326 -20.43 -9.88 8.89
N ALA A 327 -19.73 -9.66 7.76
CA ALA A 327 -18.29 -9.43 7.76
C ALA A 327 -17.91 -8.20 8.59
N ARG A 328 -18.66 -7.10 8.52
CA ARG A 328 -18.42 -5.88 9.33
C ARG A 328 -18.49 -6.16 10.83
N PHE A 329 -19.51 -6.91 11.28
CA PHE A 329 -19.57 -7.33 12.67
C PHE A 329 -18.43 -8.26 13.04
N GLY A 330 -18.04 -9.16 12.13
CA GLY A 330 -16.90 -10.04 12.31
C GLY A 330 -15.55 -9.30 12.42
N LEU A 331 -15.39 -8.15 11.75
CA LEU A 331 -14.17 -7.33 11.90
C LEU A 331 -14.04 -6.69 13.30
N VAL A 332 -15.15 -6.57 14.05
CA VAL A 332 -15.16 -6.06 15.42
C VAL A 332 -15.07 -7.22 16.43
N HIS A 333 -15.78 -8.32 16.16
CA HIS A 333 -15.92 -9.45 17.06
C HIS A 333 -15.27 -10.71 16.48
N GLU A 334 -14.09 -11.05 16.97
CA GLU A 334 -13.29 -12.21 16.51
C GLU A 334 -14.09 -13.50 16.49
N SER A 335 -14.96 -13.72 17.49
CA SER A 335 -15.79 -14.93 17.63
C SER A 335 -16.79 -15.16 16.50
N LEU A 336 -17.11 -14.14 15.71
CA LEU A 336 -18.05 -14.25 14.57
C LEU A 336 -17.36 -14.75 13.29
N LEU A 337 -16.06 -14.67 13.17
CA LEU A 337 -15.33 -15.13 12.00
C LEU A 337 -14.68 -16.49 12.25
N PRO A 338 -14.62 -17.37 11.22
CA PRO A 338 -13.91 -18.65 11.32
C PRO A 338 -12.39 -18.48 11.31
N ILE A 339 -11.89 -17.27 11.07
CA ILE A 339 -10.48 -16.92 11.01
C ILE A 339 -10.23 -15.65 11.81
N ARG A 340 -9.04 -15.55 12.41
CA ARG A 340 -8.58 -14.30 12.98
C ARG A 340 -8.18 -13.34 11.86
N TYR A 341 -8.74 -12.14 11.90
CA TYR A 341 -8.40 -11.10 10.93
C TYR A 341 -7.44 -10.06 11.54
N GLU A 342 -6.82 -9.24 10.71
CA GLU A 342 -5.83 -8.22 11.14
C GLU A 342 -6.39 -7.17 12.12
N THR A 343 -7.71 -7.04 12.23
CA THR A 343 -8.39 -6.13 13.17
C THR A 343 -8.61 -6.73 14.55
N HIS A 344 -8.07 -7.90 14.86
CA HIS A 344 -8.34 -8.57 16.12
C HIS A 344 -7.12 -8.64 17.02
N GLY A 345 -7.28 -8.11 18.24
CA GLY A 345 -6.33 -8.30 19.35
C GLY A 345 -5.03 -7.49 19.23
N ASN A 346 -4.98 -6.43 18.43
CA ASN A 346 -3.77 -5.60 18.31
C ASN A 346 -3.49 -4.81 19.58
N LEU A 347 -4.53 -4.24 20.21
CA LEU A 347 -4.36 -3.59 21.51
C LEU A 347 -3.86 -4.59 22.57
N ALA A 348 -4.39 -5.80 22.57
CA ALA A 348 -4.04 -6.80 23.57
C ALA A 348 -2.58 -7.26 23.47
N TRP A 349 -2.09 -7.64 22.27
CA TRP A 349 -0.71 -8.10 22.14
C TRP A 349 0.31 -6.96 22.35
N THR A 350 0.00 -5.75 21.90
CA THR A 350 0.86 -4.59 22.11
C THR A 350 0.96 -4.24 23.60
N SER A 351 -0.14 -4.39 24.35
CA SER A 351 -0.14 -4.19 25.81
C SER A 351 0.67 -5.26 26.54
N ARG A 352 0.61 -6.54 26.11
CA ARG A 352 1.46 -7.60 26.68
C ARG A 352 2.94 -7.30 26.45
N LEU A 353 3.30 -6.89 25.23
CA LEU A 353 4.69 -6.50 24.94
C LEU A 353 5.11 -5.30 25.79
N LYS A 354 4.26 -4.27 25.90
CA LYS A 354 4.53 -3.08 26.73
C LYS A 354 4.78 -3.44 28.20
N ALA A 355 4.02 -4.39 28.73
CA ALA A 355 4.22 -4.88 30.09
C ALA A 355 5.58 -5.56 30.28
N SER A 356 6.13 -6.23 29.26
CA SER A 356 7.45 -6.86 29.30
C SER A 356 8.61 -5.88 29.12
N VAL A 357 8.44 -4.82 28.31
CA VAL A 357 9.56 -3.95 27.91
C VAL A 357 9.55 -2.57 28.56
N GLY A 358 8.47 -2.19 29.25
CA GLY A 358 8.32 -0.86 29.86
C GLY A 358 8.37 0.25 28.81
N ASP A 359 9.14 1.30 29.08
CA ASP A 359 9.29 2.46 28.18
C ASP A 359 10.48 2.33 27.21
N SER A 360 11.15 1.19 27.19
CA SER A 360 12.26 0.96 26.28
C SER A 360 11.79 0.93 24.82
N PRO A 361 12.55 1.49 23.89
CA PRO A 361 12.28 1.34 22.46
C PRO A 361 12.25 -0.13 22.04
N VAL A 362 11.38 -0.47 21.09
CA VAL A 362 11.23 -1.83 20.58
C VAL A 362 11.71 -1.93 19.14
N VAL A 363 12.60 -2.87 18.88
CA VAL A 363 13.09 -3.19 17.52
C VAL A 363 12.47 -4.50 17.08
N PHE A 364 11.67 -4.46 16.02
CA PHE A 364 11.08 -5.65 15.41
C PHE A 364 11.97 -6.12 14.27
N LEU A 365 12.39 -7.39 14.29
CA LEU A 365 13.05 -8.01 13.15
C LEU A 365 12.01 -8.32 12.06
N ASP A 366 12.30 -7.89 10.84
CA ASP A 366 11.53 -8.19 9.63
C ASP A 366 10.02 -7.91 9.74
N SER A 367 9.67 -6.79 10.41
CA SER A 367 8.25 -6.45 10.57
C SER A 367 7.94 -4.95 10.59
N TYR A 368 7.96 -4.34 9.41
CA TYR A 368 7.42 -2.99 9.22
C TYR A 368 5.91 -2.85 9.54
N ARG A 369 5.23 -3.96 9.78
CA ARG A 369 3.81 -4.02 10.16
C ARG A 369 3.61 -3.94 11.67
N ASN A 370 4.41 -4.68 12.43
CA ASN A 370 4.27 -4.72 13.90
C ASN A 370 4.84 -3.47 14.57
N ALA A 371 5.94 -2.91 14.04
CA ALA A 371 6.55 -1.72 14.62
C ALA A 371 5.58 -0.53 14.69
N PRO A 372 4.91 -0.08 13.63
CA PRO A 372 3.96 1.02 13.72
C PRO A 372 2.69 0.65 14.47
N MET A 373 2.26 -0.62 14.45
CA MET A 373 1.12 -1.08 15.24
C MET A 373 1.38 -0.93 16.75
N TYR A 374 2.57 -1.34 17.21
CA TYR A 374 2.99 -1.14 18.59
C TYR A 374 3.06 0.34 18.95
N ALA A 375 3.71 1.15 18.11
CA ALA A 375 3.82 2.59 18.34
C ALA A 375 2.46 3.28 18.42
N PHE A 376 1.51 2.89 17.56
CA PHE A 376 0.15 3.45 17.56
C PHE A 376 -0.60 3.20 18.87
N TYR A 377 -0.60 1.96 19.35
CA TYR A 377 -1.38 1.59 20.54
C TYR A 377 -0.69 1.93 21.87
N GLN A 378 0.63 1.92 21.90
CA GLN A 378 1.39 2.08 23.15
C GLN A 378 2.18 3.40 23.25
N GLY A 379 2.23 4.19 22.18
CA GLY A 379 2.91 5.50 22.15
C GLY A 379 4.44 5.44 22.26
N GLY A 380 5.03 4.24 22.22
CA GLY A 380 6.47 4.03 22.36
C GLY A 380 7.25 4.18 21.05
N SER A 381 8.56 4.41 21.14
CA SER A 381 9.46 4.34 19.98
C SER A 381 9.58 2.91 19.49
N SER A 382 9.40 2.71 18.19
CA SER A 382 9.58 1.40 17.55
C SER A 382 10.30 1.52 16.22
N TYR A 383 11.01 0.46 15.84
CA TYR A 383 11.79 0.40 14.61
C TYR A 383 11.65 -0.98 13.96
N SER A 384 11.70 -1.04 12.63
CA SER A 384 11.78 -2.30 11.88
C SER A 384 13.19 -2.49 11.35
N LEU A 385 13.95 -3.39 11.96
CA LEU A 385 15.24 -3.84 11.46
C LEU A 385 15.00 -4.91 10.40
N ASN A 386 15.39 -4.61 9.16
CA ASN A 386 15.12 -5.46 8.02
C ASN A 386 16.35 -6.27 7.65
N THR A 387 16.27 -7.60 7.81
CA THR A 387 17.35 -8.50 7.43
C THR A 387 17.44 -8.66 5.90
N MET A 388 18.53 -9.24 5.42
CA MET A 388 18.77 -9.49 4.00
C MET A 388 17.66 -10.32 3.34
N GLY A 389 17.00 -11.20 4.09
CA GLY A 389 15.88 -12.02 3.62
C GLY A 389 14.54 -11.29 3.53
N TYR A 390 14.48 -10.06 3.99
CA TYR A 390 13.25 -9.27 4.02
C TYR A 390 13.20 -8.22 2.90
N ARG A 391 12.33 -7.21 3.00
CA ARG A 391 12.18 -6.13 2.02
C ARG A 391 12.52 -4.77 2.64
N LYS A 392 13.03 -3.84 1.83
CA LYS A 392 13.09 -2.43 2.19
C LYS A 392 11.66 -1.88 2.45
N ASN A 393 11.55 -0.91 3.32
CA ASN A 393 10.32 -0.20 3.66
C ASN A 393 10.65 1.22 4.16
N GLN A 394 9.67 1.98 4.68
CA GLN A 394 9.88 3.36 5.10
C GLN A 394 11.00 3.50 6.15
N TYR A 395 11.11 2.60 7.10
CA TYR A 395 12.19 2.60 8.11
C TYR A 395 13.59 2.53 7.50
N SER A 396 13.73 2.01 6.28
CA SER A 396 15.01 1.93 5.58
C SER A 396 15.48 3.27 4.98
N ILE A 397 14.62 4.31 4.93
CA ILE A 397 14.93 5.59 4.26
C ILE A 397 14.66 6.83 5.10
N ASP A 398 13.99 6.72 6.26
CA ASP A 398 13.49 7.88 7.01
C ASP A 398 14.39 8.33 8.16
N GLY A 399 15.51 7.64 8.39
CA GLY A 399 16.43 7.97 9.48
C GLY A 399 15.90 7.74 10.89
N SER A 400 14.78 7.03 11.05
CA SER A 400 14.20 6.74 12.37
C SER A 400 15.13 5.93 13.30
N TYR A 401 16.09 5.21 12.73
CA TYR A 401 17.17 4.55 13.44
C TYR A 401 17.93 5.51 14.40
N GLU A 402 18.21 6.75 13.99
CA GLU A 402 18.97 7.72 14.78
C GLU A 402 18.31 8.04 16.13
N GLN A 403 16.97 7.90 16.23
CA GLN A 403 16.23 8.15 17.46
C GLN A 403 16.50 7.10 18.54
N ILE A 404 16.91 5.90 18.15
CA ILE A 404 17.14 4.76 19.05
C ILE A 404 18.62 4.33 19.12
N ARG A 405 19.47 4.92 18.30
CA ARG A 405 20.91 4.63 18.26
C ARG A 405 21.56 4.83 19.62
N GLY A 406 22.35 3.86 20.07
CA GLY A 406 23.07 3.88 21.35
C GLY A 406 22.19 3.70 22.58
N LYS A 407 20.87 3.56 22.43
CA LYS A 407 19.94 3.29 23.54
C LYS A 407 19.85 1.80 23.84
N LYS A 408 19.40 1.48 25.06
CA LYS A 408 18.94 0.14 25.39
C LYS A 408 17.60 -0.10 24.71
N VAL A 409 17.48 -1.21 23.97
CA VAL A 409 16.28 -1.58 23.24
C VAL A 409 15.88 -3.02 23.51
N ALA A 410 14.58 -3.33 23.35
CA ALA A 410 14.08 -4.69 23.29
C ALA A 410 14.00 -5.11 21.81
N LEU A 411 14.81 -6.07 21.39
CA LEU A 411 14.74 -6.66 20.05
C LEU A 411 13.79 -7.85 20.10
N VAL A 412 12.80 -7.89 19.21
CA VAL A 412 11.74 -8.90 19.19
C VAL A 412 11.53 -9.50 17.79
N ALA A 413 11.26 -10.79 17.75
CA ALA A 413 10.94 -11.52 16.52
C ALA A 413 10.02 -12.72 16.82
N PRO A 414 9.32 -13.28 15.80
CA PRO A 414 8.60 -14.54 15.95
C PRO A 414 9.49 -15.65 16.49
N LYS A 415 8.94 -16.55 17.32
CA LYS A 415 9.67 -17.68 17.92
C LYS A 415 10.44 -18.52 16.91
N ASN A 416 9.91 -18.68 15.71
CA ASN A 416 10.52 -19.46 14.63
C ASN A 416 11.47 -18.66 13.73
N HIS A 417 11.81 -17.42 14.08
CA HIS A 417 12.74 -16.60 13.30
C HIS A 417 14.16 -17.17 13.40
N VAL A 418 14.88 -17.18 12.26
CA VAL A 418 16.24 -17.75 12.16
C VAL A 418 17.23 -17.15 13.16
N PHE A 419 17.03 -15.91 13.56
CA PHE A 419 17.84 -15.22 14.56
C PHE A 419 17.95 -15.99 15.89
N TRP A 420 16.92 -16.73 16.28
CA TRP A 420 16.90 -17.49 17.52
C TRP A 420 17.67 -18.83 17.45
N GLN A 421 18.19 -19.21 16.28
CA GLN A 421 19.08 -20.37 16.17
C GLN A 421 20.45 -20.14 16.82
N THR A 422 20.88 -18.87 16.88
CA THR A 422 22.19 -18.48 17.42
C THR A 422 22.09 -17.61 18.67
N ASN A 423 20.90 -17.10 19.00
CA ASN A 423 20.67 -16.21 20.13
C ASN A 423 19.62 -16.78 21.09
N ALA A 424 19.88 -16.74 22.38
CA ALA A 424 18.93 -17.16 23.39
C ALA A 424 17.95 -16.03 23.72
N PRO A 425 16.63 -16.28 23.76
CA PRO A 425 15.67 -15.26 24.17
C PRO A 425 15.74 -15.04 25.71
N GLU A 426 15.54 -13.79 26.14
CA GLU A 426 15.48 -13.41 27.55
C GLU A 426 14.02 -13.26 28.04
N PHE A 427 13.10 -13.00 27.15
CA PHE A 427 11.66 -12.94 27.44
C PHE A 427 10.83 -13.41 26.26
N SER A 428 9.54 -13.65 26.50
CA SER A 428 8.59 -14.05 25.47
C SER A 428 7.22 -13.45 25.75
N PHE A 429 6.43 -13.25 24.68
CA PHE A 429 5.03 -12.85 24.80
C PHE A 429 4.20 -13.51 23.69
N GLU A 430 2.92 -13.70 23.96
CA GLU A 430 1.97 -14.19 22.96
C GLU A 430 1.35 -13.03 22.18
N LYS A 431 1.55 -13.03 20.87
CA LYS A 431 0.87 -12.11 19.97
C LYS A 431 -0.55 -12.58 19.66
N ALA A 432 -0.70 -13.88 19.47
CA ALA A 432 -1.97 -14.57 19.26
C ALA A 432 -1.88 -15.99 19.81
N VAL A 433 -2.97 -16.73 19.79
CA VAL A 433 -2.96 -18.18 20.01
C VAL A 433 -2.00 -18.80 18.99
N ASP A 434 -1.04 -19.58 19.45
CA ASP A 434 0.03 -20.23 18.67
C ASP A 434 0.97 -19.28 17.90
N ASP A 435 0.94 -17.97 18.20
CA ASP A 435 1.86 -16.97 17.64
C ASP A 435 2.68 -16.31 18.73
N THR A 436 3.73 -17.01 19.19
CA THR A 436 4.66 -16.56 20.22
C THR A 436 5.79 -15.75 19.61
N TYR A 437 6.14 -14.66 20.25
CA TYR A 437 7.32 -13.84 19.98
C TYR A 437 8.33 -13.99 21.11
N HIS A 438 9.60 -14.03 20.74
CA HIS A 438 10.74 -13.97 21.63
C HIS A 438 11.38 -12.58 21.59
N GLY A 439 12.02 -12.20 22.68
CA GLY A 439 12.76 -10.96 22.78
C GLY A 439 14.05 -11.11 23.58
N LEU A 440 15.01 -10.23 23.32
CA LEU A 440 16.23 -10.05 24.09
C LEU A 440 16.56 -8.55 24.21
N TRP A 441 17.40 -8.21 25.18
CA TRP A 441 17.84 -6.85 25.39
C TRP A 441 19.18 -6.58 24.71
N ILE A 442 19.26 -5.40 24.06
CA ILE A 442 20.49 -4.86 23.51
C ILE A 442 20.77 -3.55 24.23
N ASP A 443 21.80 -3.52 25.07
CA ASP A 443 22.09 -2.37 25.93
C ASP A 443 22.51 -1.12 25.14
N ARG A 444 23.15 -1.31 23.98
CA ARG A 444 23.64 -0.22 23.14
C ARG A 444 23.37 -0.53 21.67
N PHE A 445 22.14 -0.29 21.25
CA PHE A 445 21.71 -0.59 19.88
C PHE A 445 22.49 0.23 18.85
N THR A 446 23.24 -0.46 18.00
CA THR A 446 24.04 0.15 16.95
C THR A 446 23.90 -0.68 15.68
N TYR A 447 23.32 -0.09 14.65
CA TYR A 447 23.07 -0.72 13.36
C TYR A 447 23.31 0.30 12.23
N TYR A 448 23.89 -0.14 11.12
CA TYR A 448 24.28 0.75 10.03
C TYR A 448 23.47 0.44 8.77
N ASP A 449 22.18 0.76 8.79
CA ASP A 449 21.19 0.45 7.76
C ASP A 449 21.39 1.22 6.44
N GLN A 450 22.03 2.40 6.48
CA GLN A 450 22.22 3.26 5.31
C GLN A 450 23.55 3.07 4.58
N ILE A 451 24.48 2.25 5.10
CA ILE A 451 25.68 1.88 4.34
C ILE A 451 25.25 1.28 3.02
N LYS A 452 25.84 1.74 1.92
CA LYS A 452 25.65 1.13 0.59
C LYS A 452 26.77 0.13 0.34
N ALA A 453 26.43 -1.11 0.00
CA ALA A 453 27.38 -2.19 -0.28
C ALA A 453 27.19 -2.68 -1.72
N SER A 454 28.27 -2.71 -2.49
CA SER A 454 28.25 -3.21 -3.88
C SER A 454 29.43 -4.12 -4.17
N LEU A 455 29.18 -5.18 -4.94
CA LEU A 455 30.21 -6.01 -5.53
C LEU A 455 30.62 -5.36 -6.86
N VAL A 456 31.87 -4.90 -6.93
CA VAL A 456 32.39 -4.12 -8.06
C VAL A 456 33.05 -5.01 -9.09
N GLN A 457 33.84 -6.01 -8.65
CA GLN A 457 34.60 -6.89 -9.52
C GLN A 457 34.76 -8.28 -8.88
N VAL A 458 34.80 -9.32 -9.70
CA VAL A 458 35.11 -10.70 -9.30
C VAL A 458 36.15 -11.26 -10.25
N ASP A 459 37.33 -11.60 -9.72
CA ASP A 459 38.40 -12.27 -10.43
C ASP A 459 38.41 -13.79 -10.14
N SER A 460 39.50 -14.49 -10.54
CA SER A 460 39.64 -15.93 -10.29
C SER A 460 39.53 -16.29 -8.79
N ASP A 461 40.25 -15.56 -7.95
CA ASP A 461 40.44 -15.86 -6.53
C ASP A 461 39.97 -14.75 -5.59
N GLN A 462 39.72 -13.57 -6.12
CA GLN A 462 39.38 -12.38 -5.33
C GLN A 462 38.10 -11.71 -5.82
N ALA A 463 37.50 -10.92 -4.93
CA ALA A 463 36.37 -10.05 -5.23
C ALA A 463 36.56 -8.68 -4.58
N ILE A 464 36.20 -7.63 -5.30
CA ILE A 464 36.26 -6.26 -4.81
C ILE A 464 34.86 -5.82 -4.39
N VAL A 465 34.75 -5.48 -3.12
CA VAL A 465 33.52 -4.92 -2.51
C VAL A 465 33.77 -3.46 -2.16
N GLU A 466 32.84 -2.63 -2.53
CA GLU A 466 32.82 -1.21 -2.17
C GLU A 466 31.72 -0.95 -1.13
N LEU A 467 32.10 -0.31 -0.02
CA LEU A 467 31.22 0.12 1.05
C LEU A 467 31.23 1.64 1.12
N VAL A 468 30.08 2.27 0.93
CA VAL A 468 29.93 3.74 1.04
C VAL A 468 29.28 4.08 2.37
N HIS A 469 29.93 4.96 3.13
CA HIS A 469 29.51 5.44 4.45
C HIS A 469 28.76 6.78 4.30
N PRO A 470 27.40 6.82 4.38
CA PRO A 470 26.66 8.05 4.11
C PRO A 470 26.50 8.97 5.33
N TYR A 471 26.84 8.50 6.53
CA TYR A 471 26.61 9.25 7.76
C TYR A 471 27.54 10.48 7.86
N SER A 472 27.08 11.55 8.53
CA SER A 472 27.83 12.77 8.79
C SER A 472 28.81 12.67 9.97
N TYR A 473 28.90 11.53 10.61
CA TYR A 473 29.75 11.24 11.77
C TYR A 473 30.61 9.99 11.50
N PRO A 474 31.81 9.89 12.10
CA PRO A 474 32.64 8.70 11.96
C PRO A 474 32.04 7.51 12.68
N ILE A 475 32.25 6.30 12.15
CA ILE A 475 31.81 5.05 12.76
C ILE A 475 32.98 4.11 13.04
N ASN A 476 32.81 3.21 14.02
CA ASN A 476 33.76 2.13 14.25
C ASN A 476 33.42 0.95 13.34
N ALA A 477 34.25 0.71 12.34
CA ALA A 477 34.01 -0.36 11.37
C ALA A 477 34.47 -1.75 11.86
N GLN A 478 35.19 -1.86 12.97
CA GLN A 478 35.70 -3.15 13.48
C GLN A 478 34.59 -4.14 13.83
N HIS A 479 33.41 -3.65 14.18
CA HIS A 479 32.25 -4.46 14.50
C HIS A 479 31.33 -4.76 13.31
N ILE A 480 31.73 -4.33 12.12
CA ILE A 480 31.00 -4.59 10.88
C ILE A 480 31.46 -5.92 10.31
N PHE A 481 30.52 -6.72 9.84
CA PHE A 481 30.78 -7.92 9.04
C PHE A 481 29.93 -7.90 7.77
N LEU A 482 30.44 -8.59 6.75
CA LEU A 482 29.74 -8.74 5.49
C LEU A 482 29.02 -10.08 5.42
N SER A 483 27.93 -10.10 4.68
CA SER A 483 27.20 -11.30 4.35
C SER A 483 26.83 -11.30 2.88
N LEU A 484 26.96 -12.44 2.22
CA LEU A 484 26.60 -12.63 0.83
C LEU A 484 25.32 -13.48 0.76
N GLY A 485 24.27 -12.94 0.16
CA GLY A 485 23.03 -13.63 -0.13
C GLY A 485 22.94 -14.00 -1.61
N VAL A 486 22.68 -15.27 -1.92
CA VAL A 486 22.29 -15.70 -3.27
C VAL A 486 20.82 -15.46 -3.45
N ILE A 487 20.46 -14.82 -4.54
CA ILE A 487 19.07 -14.53 -4.90
C ILE A 487 18.64 -15.34 -6.12
N ASP A 488 17.36 -15.74 -6.12
CA ASP A 488 16.72 -16.36 -7.27
C ASP A 488 16.26 -15.29 -8.30
N ASP A 489 15.70 -15.74 -9.44
CA ASP A 489 15.16 -14.86 -10.48
C ASP A 489 14.02 -13.96 -9.98
N TYR A 490 13.42 -14.32 -8.84
CA TYR A 490 12.36 -13.57 -8.16
C TYR A 490 12.89 -12.64 -7.05
N LYS A 491 14.25 -12.50 -6.94
CA LYS A 491 14.97 -11.67 -5.96
C LYS A 491 14.77 -12.08 -4.50
N ARG A 492 14.44 -13.35 -4.25
CA ARG A 492 14.34 -13.92 -2.91
C ARG A 492 15.69 -14.50 -2.53
N VAL A 493 16.17 -14.20 -1.33
CA VAL A 493 17.38 -14.79 -0.79
C VAL A 493 17.14 -16.27 -0.51
N GLN A 494 17.89 -17.14 -1.19
CA GLN A 494 17.81 -18.59 -1.06
C GLN A 494 18.84 -19.13 -0.07
N GLN A 495 20.01 -18.51 -0.04
CA GLN A 495 21.12 -18.87 0.83
C GLN A 495 21.85 -17.61 1.26
N GLN A 496 22.26 -17.56 2.51
CA GLN A 496 23.08 -16.49 3.07
C GLN A 496 24.32 -17.11 3.71
N ILE A 497 25.49 -16.53 3.45
CA ILE A 497 26.75 -16.93 4.04
C ILE A 497 27.47 -15.72 4.62
N PRO A 498 28.14 -15.83 5.77
CA PRO A 498 29.10 -14.85 6.21
C PRO A 498 30.24 -14.72 5.21
N TRP A 499 30.68 -13.50 4.91
CA TRP A 499 31.84 -13.28 4.05
C TRP A 499 33.00 -12.76 4.88
N SER A 500 33.98 -13.61 5.13
CA SER A 500 35.12 -13.27 5.96
C SER A 500 36.05 -12.27 5.27
N LEU A 501 36.52 -11.30 6.04
CA LEU A 501 37.45 -10.26 5.62
C LEU A 501 38.91 -10.74 5.54
N SER A 502 39.15 -12.00 5.27
CA SER A 502 40.42 -12.72 5.26
C SER A 502 41.69 -11.84 5.35
N GLY A 503 42.16 -11.61 6.58
CA GLY A 503 43.41 -10.88 6.84
C GLY A 503 43.32 -9.35 6.77
N GLN A 504 42.25 -8.76 6.25
CA GLN A 504 42.03 -7.32 6.30
C GLN A 504 41.25 -6.95 7.58
N ARG A 505 41.82 -5.98 8.33
CA ARG A 505 41.10 -5.38 9.45
C ARG A 505 40.41 -4.10 8.99
N LEU A 506 39.12 -3.99 9.25
CA LEU A 506 38.41 -2.73 9.04
C LEU A 506 38.94 -1.66 10.00
N PRO A 507 38.94 -0.37 9.60
CA PRO A 507 39.48 0.70 10.42
C PRO A 507 38.68 0.88 11.71
N VAL A 508 39.36 1.22 12.81
CA VAL A 508 38.72 1.61 14.08
C VAL A 508 37.85 2.85 13.87
N VAL A 509 38.33 3.76 13.04
CA VAL A 509 37.60 4.99 12.69
C VAL A 509 37.44 5.04 11.18
N TRP A 510 36.22 4.82 10.71
CA TRP A 510 35.83 5.05 9.33
C TRP A 510 35.23 6.47 9.23
N LYS A 511 35.89 7.33 8.45
CA LYS A 511 35.54 8.75 8.37
C LYS A 511 34.15 8.95 7.78
N ALA A 512 33.51 10.05 8.17
CA ALA A 512 32.22 10.45 7.63
C ALA A 512 32.29 10.62 6.10
N GLN A 513 31.27 10.14 5.40
CA GLN A 513 31.10 10.25 3.95
C GLN A 513 32.25 9.67 3.12
N ASP A 514 32.95 8.66 3.67
CA ASP A 514 34.10 8.00 3.04
C ASP A 514 33.69 6.66 2.43
N THR A 515 34.52 6.16 1.53
CA THR A 515 34.31 4.89 0.83
C THR A 515 35.45 3.94 1.11
N LEU A 516 35.13 2.71 1.52
CA LEU A 516 36.08 1.63 1.71
C LEU A 516 36.00 0.66 0.53
N ARG A 517 37.16 0.39 -0.07
CA ARG A 517 37.34 -0.69 -1.03
C ARG A 517 38.03 -1.86 -0.35
N LEU A 518 37.36 -3.01 -0.36
CA LEU A 518 37.81 -4.23 0.25
C LEU A 518 38.11 -5.27 -0.83
N VAL A 519 39.31 -5.84 -0.78
CA VAL A 519 39.69 -6.98 -1.62
C VAL A 519 39.52 -8.23 -0.76
N LEU A 520 38.58 -9.10 -1.12
CA LEU A 520 38.19 -10.26 -0.35
C LEU A 520 38.48 -11.54 -1.12
N ASN A 521 38.69 -12.64 -0.43
CA ASN A 521 38.75 -13.94 -1.08
C ASN A 521 37.39 -14.26 -1.70
N LYS A 522 37.41 -14.73 -2.93
CA LYS A 522 36.19 -15.11 -3.65
C LYS A 522 35.55 -16.32 -2.96
N PRO A 523 34.29 -16.20 -2.49
CA PRO A 523 33.57 -17.36 -1.98
C PRO A 523 33.32 -18.37 -3.11
N GLU A 524 33.44 -19.68 -2.82
CA GLU A 524 33.12 -20.75 -3.76
C GLU A 524 31.75 -20.60 -4.40
N LEU A 525 30.80 -20.01 -3.67
CA LEU A 525 29.45 -19.74 -4.12
C LEU A 525 29.38 -18.84 -5.36
N LEU A 526 30.31 -17.87 -5.52
CA LEU A 526 30.39 -17.01 -6.71
C LEU A 526 30.94 -17.74 -7.95
N SER A 527 31.51 -18.94 -7.77
CA SER A 527 31.96 -19.81 -8.87
C SER A 527 30.84 -20.66 -9.45
N ARG A 528 29.70 -20.77 -8.75
CA ARG A 528 28.53 -21.55 -9.18
C ARG A 528 27.65 -20.73 -10.15
N GLU A 529 26.80 -21.42 -10.87
CA GLU A 529 25.78 -20.77 -11.69
C GLU A 529 24.66 -20.24 -10.79
N ILE A 530 24.57 -18.91 -10.62
CA ILE A 530 23.61 -18.23 -9.77
C ILE A 530 22.94 -17.09 -10.55
N SER A 531 21.67 -16.81 -10.27
CA SER A 531 20.89 -15.74 -10.93
C SER A 531 21.37 -14.36 -10.51
N GLY A 532 21.76 -14.20 -9.24
CA GLY A 532 22.24 -12.95 -8.71
C GLY A 532 22.63 -13.03 -7.24
N ILE A 533 23.10 -11.90 -6.73
CA ILE A 533 23.50 -11.77 -5.33
C ILE A 533 22.91 -10.52 -4.70
N ARG A 534 22.97 -10.48 -3.38
CA ARG A 534 22.79 -9.29 -2.56
C ARG A 534 23.86 -9.28 -1.47
N LEU A 535 24.46 -8.12 -1.24
CA LEU A 535 25.33 -7.90 -0.11
C LEU A 535 24.55 -7.36 1.09
N GLY A 536 24.90 -7.82 2.27
CA GLY A 536 24.39 -7.29 3.52
C GLY A 536 25.51 -6.92 4.45
N VAL A 537 25.27 -5.93 5.28
CA VAL A 537 26.18 -5.50 6.35
C VAL A 537 25.50 -5.75 7.68
N GLY A 538 26.14 -6.53 8.54
CA GLY A 538 25.75 -6.69 9.93
C GLY A 538 26.68 -5.90 10.84
N SER A 539 26.25 -5.62 12.05
CA SER A 539 27.05 -4.94 13.04
C SER A 539 26.84 -5.55 14.42
N PHE A 540 27.91 -5.80 15.15
CA PHE A 540 27.89 -6.50 16.42
C PHE A 540 27.21 -7.88 16.27
N ASP A 541 26.23 -8.21 17.12
CA ASP A 541 25.46 -9.45 17.07
C ASP A 541 24.16 -9.33 16.26
N LEU A 542 23.96 -8.20 15.56
CA LEU A 542 22.77 -7.96 14.76
C LEU A 542 22.92 -8.55 13.36
N PRO A 543 21.84 -9.12 12.79
CA PRO A 543 21.89 -9.77 11.49
C PRO A 543 22.22 -8.78 10.36
N ALA A 544 22.82 -9.29 9.28
CA ALA A 544 23.07 -8.47 8.08
C ALA A 544 21.77 -8.03 7.41
N GLY A 545 21.71 -6.77 7.02
CA GLY A 545 20.53 -6.11 6.47
C GLY A 545 20.57 -5.90 4.96
N LEU A 546 19.83 -4.90 4.50
CA LEU A 546 19.52 -4.62 3.09
C LEU A 546 20.44 -3.54 2.50
N GLN A 547 21.72 -3.49 2.87
CA GLN A 547 22.67 -2.46 2.46
C GLN A 547 23.05 -2.55 0.97
N GLY A 548 23.03 -3.75 0.38
CA GLY A 548 23.27 -3.97 -1.06
C GLY A 548 21.97 -4.14 -1.83
N ASP A 549 21.89 -3.54 -3.01
CA ASP A 549 20.80 -3.83 -3.95
C ASP A 549 21.04 -5.18 -4.65
N PRO A 550 19.96 -5.84 -5.14
CA PRO A 550 20.11 -7.06 -5.92
C PRO A 550 20.96 -6.84 -7.17
N GLN A 551 22.04 -7.56 -7.29
CA GLN A 551 22.95 -7.51 -8.44
C GLN A 551 22.85 -8.80 -9.26
N LYS A 552 22.68 -8.69 -10.58
CA LYS A 552 22.71 -9.83 -11.48
C LYS A 552 24.16 -10.23 -11.80
N ARG A 553 24.39 -11.51 -12.13
CA ARG A 553 25.74 -12.02 -12.46
C ARG A 553 26.45 -11.21 -13.55
N THR A 554 25.71 -10.73 -14.55
CA THR A 554 26.25 -9.92 -15.65
C THR A 554 26.82 -8.56 -15.23
N THR A 555 26.55 -8.09 -14.00
CA THR A 555 27.03 -6.78 -13.51
C THR A 555 28.41 -6.82 -12.89
N TRP A 556 28.93 -7.98 -12.48
CA TRP A 556 30.27 -8.12 -11.87
C TRP A 556 31.17 -9.12 -12.62
N ASN A 557 30.67 -9.79 -13.63
CA ASN A 557 31.39 -10.70 -14.49
C ASN A 557 31.02 -10.34 -15.94
N PRO A 558 31.64 -9.28 -16.53
CA PRO A 558 31.35 -8.82 -17.89
C PRO A 558 31.77 -9.84 -18.97
#